data_127d682d42658461ed7504b8eefb397c
#
_entry.id   127d682d42658461ed7504b8eefb397c
#
_cell.length_a   1.000
_cell.length_b   1.000
_cell.length_c   1.000
_cell.angle_alpha   90.00
_cell.angle_beta   90.00
_cell.angle_gamma   90.00
#
_symmetry.space_group_name_H-M   'P 1'
#
loop_
_entity.id
_entity.type
_entity.pdbx_description
1 polymer ?
#
loop_
_entity_poly.entity_id
_entity_poly.type
_entity_poly.pdbx_seq_one_letter_code
_entity_poly.pdbx_strand_id
1 'polypeptide(L)'
;MSEVLETAIFDLLAKVAPGKSVSPEEVARAADPESWRRILGHVRAVARGLARQDRLVILRHNKPADPGDFKGVYRLRLPMAGDPKFQVREDEATEADEGDAA
;
A
#
# COMPACT_ATOMS: atom_id res chain seq x y z
N MET A 1 -8.26 6.74 12.23
CA MET A 1 -7.55 7.27 11.03
C MET A 1 -7.37 6.22 9.95
N SER A 2 -7.08 4.98 10.32
CA SER A 2 -6.86 3.94 9.30
C SER A 2 -8.05 3.73 8.38
N GLU A 3 -9.25 3.66 8.94
CA GLU A 3 -10.45 3.44 8.13
C GLU A 3 -10.68 4.59 7.16
N VAL A 4 -10.43 5.81 7.61
CA VAL A 4 -10.58 6.99 6.75
C VAL A 4 -9.61 6.90 5.58
N LEU A 5 -8.37 6.50 5.84
CA LEU A 5 -7.35 6.40 4.80
C LEU A 5 -7.63 5.24 3.86
N GLU A 6 -8.09 4.10 4.37
CA GLU A 6 -8.48 3.00 3.50
C GLU A 6 -9.59 3.42 2.55
N THR A 7 -10.59 4.09 3.08
CA THR A 7 -11.70 4.58 2.27
C THR A 7 -11.20 5.54 1.20
N ALA A 8 -10.32 6.47 1.59
CA ALA A 8 -9.80 7.45 0.64
C ALA A 8 -9.01 6.76 -0.48
N ILE A 9 -8.20 5.76 -0.13
CA ILE A 9 -7.43 5.02 -1.12
C ILE A 9 -8.35 4.35 -2.13
N PHE A 10 -9.33 3.59 -1.65
CA PHE A 10 -10.17 2.83 -2.55
C PHE A 10 -11.13 3.71 -3.33
N ASP A 11 -11.59 4.81 -2.73
CA ASP A 11 -12.43 5.77 -3.46
C ASP A 11 -11.67 6.39 -4.63
N LEU A 12 -10.41 6.78 -4.41
CA LEU A 12 -9.62 7.35 -5.48
C LEU A 12 -9.33 6.32 -6.57
N LEU A 13 -9.00 5.09 -6.16
CA LEU A 13 -8.71 4.05 -7.13
C LEU A 13 -9.94 3.64 -7.94
N ALA A 14 -11.13 3.79 -7.36
CA ALA A 14 -12.36 3.52 -8.08
C ALA A 14 -12.62 4.54 -9.18
N LYS A 15 -12.03 5.72 -9.07
CA LYS A 15 -12.26 6.81 -10.03
C LYS A 15 -11.27 6.82 -11.19
N VAL A 16 -10.18 6.06 -11.07
CA VAL A 16 -9.19 6.01 -12.14
C VAL A 16 -9.40 4.75 -12.95
N ALA A 17 -8.85 4.74 -14.16
CA ALA A 17 -8.98 3.57 -15.04
C ALA A 17 -8.26 2.37 -14.45
N PRO A 18 -8.70 1.15 -14.77
CA PRO A 18 -8.01 -0.06 -14.29
C PRO A 18 -6.53 -0.02 -14.66
N GLY A 19 -5.70 -0.40 -13.71
CA GLY A 19 -4.25 -0.39 -13.91
C GLY A 19 -3.57 0.94 -13.65
N LYS A 20 -4.35 1.99 -13.40
CA LYS A 20 -3.78 3.30 -13.07
C LYS A 20 -3.52 3.39 -11.58
N SER A 21 -2.61 4.29 -11.22
CA SER A 21 -2.17 4.45 -9.84
C SER A 21 -2.50 5.84 -9.32
N VAL A 22 -2.48 5.97 -7.98
CA VAL A 22 -2.63 7.27 -7.33
C VAL A 22 -1.42 7.48 -6.42
N SER A 23 -1.12 8.74 -6.12
CA SER A 23 0.00 9.05 -5.23
C SER A 23 -0.46 9.09 -3.79
N PRO A 24 0.46 8.90 -2.83
CA PRO A 24 0.10 9.07 -1.42
C PRO A 24 -0.35 10.49 -1.09
N GLU A 25 0.16 11.49 -1.79
CA GLU A 25 -0.31 12.86 -1.62
C GLU A 25 -1.78 12.99 -1.97
N GLU A 26 -2.19 12.41 -3.08
CA GLU A 26 -3.60 12.46 -3.48
C GLU A 26 -4.49 11.85 -2.41
N VAL A 27 -4.05 10.73 -1.83
CA VAL A 27 -4.79 10.08 -0.76
C VAL A 27 -4.88 10.98 0.46
N ALA A 28 -3.74 11.53 0.87
CA ALA A 28 -3.69 12.38 2.07
C ALA A 28 -4.56 13.61 1.89
N ARG A 29 -4.51 14.25 0.72
CA ARG A 29 -5.31 15.44 0.47
C ARG A 29 -6.80 15.15 0.42
N ALA A 30 -7.16 13.98 -0.07
CA ALA A 30 -8.57 13.57 -0.08
C ALA A 30 -9.08 13.34 1.35
N ALA A 31 -8.24 12.77 2.20
CA ALA A 31 -8.63 12.47 3.57
C ALA A 31 -8.62 13.71 4.47
N ASP A 32 -7.64 14.58 4.30
CA ASP A 32 -7.49 15.76 5.14
C ASP A 32 -6.84 16.90 4.35
N PRO A 33 -7.64 17.70 3.63
CA PRO A 33 -7.08 18.74 2.77
C PRO A 33 -6.24 19.77 3.51
N GLU A 34 -6.52 20.01 4.77
CA GLU A 34 -5.81 21.05 5.52
C GLU A 34 -4.53 20.55 6.16
N SER A 35 -4.49 19.29 6.54
CA SER A 35 -3.35 18.74 7.28
C SER A 35 -2.74 17.53 6.58
N TRP A 36 -2.85 17.47 5.26
CA TRP A 36 -2.45 16.28 4.51
C TRP A 36 -0.96 15.92 4.73
N ARG A 37 -0.11 16.92 4.93
CA ARG A 37 1.31 16.63 5.14
C ARG A 37 1.55 15.85 6.42
N ARG A 38 0.74 16.11 7.43
CA ARG A 38 0.89 15.44 8.73
C ARG A 38 0.53 13.97 8.66
N ILE A 39 -0.37 13.60 7.76
CA ILE A 39 -0.86 12.23 7.70
C ILE A 39 -0.17 11.37 6.66
N LEU A 40 0.85 11.90 5.98
CA LEU A 40 1.57 11.11 4.97
C LEU A 40 2.17 9.83 5.54
N GLY A 41 2.69 9.89 6.77
CA GLY A 41 3.21 8.70 7.43
C GLY A 41 2.15 7.65 7.69
N HIS A 42 0.95 8.11 8.03
CA HIS A 42 -0.18 7.20 8.22
C HIS A 42 -0.61 6.55 6.90
N VAL A 43 -0.59 7.34 5.82
CA VAL A 43 -0.92 6.80 4.49
C VAL A 43 0.03 5.66 4.16
N ARG A 44 1.33 5.85 4.41
CA ARG A 44 2.32 4.82 4.15
C ARG A 44 2.05 3.56 4.97
N ALA A 45 1.74 3.73 6.25
CA ALA A 45 1.48 2.59 7.14
C ALA A 45 0.22 1.82 6.70
N VAL A 46 -0.83 2.54 6.36
CA VAL A 46 -2.07 1.91 5.91
C VAL A 46 -1.86 1.19 4.58
N ALA A 47 -1.14 1.83 3.64
CA ALA A 47 -0.86 1.22 2.35
C ALA A 47 -0.06 -0.06 2.51
N ARG A 48 0.93 -0.05 3.42
CA ARG A 48 1.73 -1.25 3.68
C ARG A 48 0.85 -2.40 4.19
N GLY A 49 -0.04 -2.10 5.14
CA GLY A 49 -0.94 -3.11 5.68
C GLY A 49 -1.86 -3.69 4.63
N LEU A 50 -2.42 -2.84 3.78
CA LEU A 50 -3.30 -3.29 2.71
C LEU A 50 -2.54 -4.12 1.68
N ALA A 51 -1.31 -3.74 1.36
CA ALA A 51 -0.51 -4.48 0.40
C ALA A 51 -0.15 -5.87 0.93
N ARG A 52 0.10 -5.98 2.23
CA ARG A 52 0.37 -7.28 2.83
C ARG A 52 -0.84 -8.20 2.81
N GLN A 53 -2.04 -7.63 2.71
CA GLN A 53 -3.28 -8.38 2.60
C GLN A 53 -3.68 -8.64 1.15
N ASP A 54 -2.84 -8.28 0.19
CA ASP A 54 -3.13 -8.38 -1.24
C ASP A 54 -4.30 -7.52 -1.69
N ARG A 55 -4.60 -6.48 -0.94
CA ARG A 55 -5.70 -5.58 -1.31
C ARG A 55 -5.20 -4.35 -2.06
N LEU A 56 -3.89 -4.17 -2.13
CA LEU A 56 -3.27 -3.00 -2.72
C LEU A 56 -1.89 -3.37 -3.24
N VAL A 57 -1.42 -2.67 -4.27
CA VAL A 57 -0.06 -2.84 -4.76
C VAL A 57 0.67 -1.51 -4.60
N ILE A 58 1.86 -1.57 -4.01
CA ILE A 58 2.75 -0.42 -3.88
C ILE A 58 3.71 -0.46 -5.05
N LEU A 59 3.83 0.66 -5.77
CA LEU A 59 4.69 0.74 -6.95
C LEU A 59 5.89 1.64 -6.68
N ARG A 60 7.05 1.20 -7.14
CA ARG A 60 8.26 2.00 -7.20
C ARG A 60 8.74 1.95 -8.64
N HIS A 61 8.86 3.12 -9.26
CA HIS A 61 9.28 3.18 -10.68
C HIS A 61 8.38 2.32 -11.56
N ASN A 62 7.08 2.37 -11.29
CA ASN A 62 6.04 1.63 -12.02
C ASN A 62 6.13 0.11 -11.89
N LYS A 63 6.84 -0.39 -10.89
CA LYS A 63 6.96 -1.83 -10.65
C LYS A 63 6.50 -2.16 -9.25
N PRO A 64 5.83 -3.31 -9.06
CA PRO A 64 5.44 -3.71 -7.70
C PRO A 64 6.65 -3.80 -6.79
N ALA A 65 6.48 -3.25 -5.58
CA ALA A 65 7.53 -3.23 -4.58
C ALA A 65 7.12 -4.02 -3.36
N ASP A 66 8.11 -4.55 -2.66
CA ASP A 66 7.88 -5.28 -1.42
C ASP A 66 7.31 -4.34 -0.36
N PRO A 67 6.12 -4.62 0.19
CA PRO A 67 5.55 -3.74 1.21
C PRO A 67 6.43 -3.57 2.44
N GLY A 68 7.28 -4.53 2.72
CA GLY A 68 8.16 -4.45 3.88
C GLY A 68 9.46 -3.72 3.63
N ASP A 69 9.76 -3.39 2.37
CA ASP A 69 11.06 -2.86 2.03
C ASP A 69 11.00 -1.91 0.85
N PHE A 70 10.26 -0.81 1.00
CA PHE A 70 10.24 0.22 -0.04
C PHE A 70 10.58 1.57 0.57
N LYS A 71 11.22 2.40 -0.22
CA LYS A 71 11.69 3.72 0.23
C LYS A 71 11.46 4.74 -0.87
N GLY A 72 11.34 5.99 -0.44
CA GLY A 72 11.22 7.10 -1.38
C GLY A 72 9.86 7.22 -1.99
N VAL A 73 9.79 7.75 -3.19
CA VAL A 73 8.53 8.00 -3.90
C VAL A 73 7.89 6.69 -4.28
N TYR A 74 6.60 6.57 -4.02
CA TYR A 74 5.84 5.37 -4.37
C TYR A 74 4.45 5.77 -4.83
N ARG A 75 3.75 4.82 -5.47
CA ARG A 75 2.37 5.01 -5.89
C ARG A 75 1.57 3.78 -5.52
N LEU A 76 0.25 3.90 -5.59
CA LEU A 76 -0.67 2.86 -5.14
C LEU A 76 -1.61 2.49 -6.29
N ARG A 77 -1.87 1.19 -6.42
CA ARG A 77 -2.71 0.66 -7.49
C ARG A 77 -3.51 -0.53 -6.96
N LEU A 78 -4.66 -0.77 -7.56
CA LEU A 78 -5.41 -1.99 -7.24
C LEU A 78 -4.65 -3.21 -7.77
N PRO A 79 -4.73 -4.34 -7.06
CA PRO A 79 -4.07 -5.57 -7.53
C PRO A 79 -4.61 -6.03 -8.87
N MET A 80 -3.75 -6.64 -9.66
CA MET A 80 -4.10 -7.21 -10.95
C MET A 80 -3.55 -8.62 -11.03
N ALA A 81 -4.12 -9.42 -11.93
CA ALA A 81 -3.62 -10.76 -12.17
C ALA A 81 -2.15 -10.69 -12.58
N GLY A 82 -1.34 -11.54 -12.01
CA GLY A 82 0.09 -11.56 -12.30
C GLY A 82 0.95 -10.76 -11.35
N ASP A 83 0.35 -9.99 -10.45
CA ASP A 83 1.14 -9.25 -9.47
C ASP A 83 1.83 -10.22 -8.50
N PRO A 84 3.06 -9.89 -8.08
CA PRO A 84 3.74 -10.73 -7.08
C PRO A 84 3.04 -10.69 -5.73
N LYS A 85 3.21 -11.77 -4.97
CA LYS A 85 2.64 -11.89 -3.63
C LYS A 85 3.74 -11.76 -2.61
N PHE A 86 3.81 -10.61 -1.95
CA PHE A 86 4.90 -10.35 -1.02
C PHE A 86 4.62 -10.83 0.39
N GLN A 87 3.35 -10.83 0.80
CA GLN A 87 3.01 -11.19 2.17
C GLN A 87 3.33 -12.65 2.49
N VAL A 88 3.39 -13.50 1.49
CA VAL A 88 3.66 -14.93 1.70
C VAL A 88 5.03 -15.15 2.29
N ARG A 89 5.96 -14.26 2.01
CA ARG A 89 7.31 -14.44 2.50
C ARG A 89 7.45 -14.32 4.00
N GLU A 90 6.45 -13.79 4.63
CA GLU A 90 6.49 -13.62 6.06
C GLU A 90 6.19 -14.88 6.82
N ASP A 91 5.72 -15.81 6.13
CA ASP A 91 5.38 -17.03 6.76
C ASP A 91 6.48 -17.96 6.79
N GLU A 92 6.99 -17.54 6.12
CA GLU A 92 7.88 -18.25 6.16
C GLU A 92 8.71 -17.99 7.03
N ALA A 93 8.03 -17.16 7.04
CA ALA A 93 8.30 -16.87 7.75
C ALA A 93 8.32 -17.03 8.49
N THR A 94 8.42 -16.95 8.43
CA THR A 94 8.28 -17.03 9.25
C THR A 94 8.62 -17.57 9.65
N GLU A 95 8.86 -17.37 9.27
CA GLU A 95 8.98 -17.74 9.85
C GLU A 95 9.29 -17.96 10.33
N ALA A 96 9.58 -17.85 10.08
CA ALA A 96 9.60 -18.05 10.76
C ALA A 96 9.84 -18.15 11.20
N ASP A 97 10.14 -18.02 11.00
CA ASP A 97 10.14 -18.17 11.74
C ASP A 97 10.25 -18.49 12.08
N GLU A 98 10.38 -18.33 11.82
CA GLU A 98 10.29 -18.63 12.47
C GLU A 98 10.37 -18.98 12.82
N GLY A 99 10.68 -19.10 12.46
CA GLY A 99 10.54 -19.34 13.10
C GLY A 99 10.76 -19.68 13.15
N ASP A 100 11.04 -19.70 13.03
CA ASP A 100 10.96 -20.09 13.45
C ASP A 100 10.98 -20.49 13.63
N ALA A 101 11.08 -20.28 13.42
CA ALA A 101 10.86 -20.59 13.74
C ALA A 101 10.88 -20.89 13.84
N ALA A 102 10.90 -21.06 13.82
CA ALA A 102 10.82 -21.29 14.06
C ALA A 102 10.84 -21.40 14.40
#